data_ffc4a6dd0afb80262d6764d9d5d90760
#
_entry.id   ffc4a6dd0afb80262d6764d9d5d90760
#
_cell.length_a   1.000
_cell.length_b   1.000
_cell.length_c   1.000
_cell.angle_alpha   90.00
_cell.angle_beta   90.00
_cell.angle_gamma   90.00
#
_symmetry.space_group_name_H-M   'P 1'
#
loop_
_entity.id
_entity.type
_entity.pdbx_description
1 polymer ?
#
loop_
_entity_poly.entity_id
_entity_poly.type
_entity_poly.pdbx_seq_one_letter_code
_entity_poly.pdbx_strand_id
1 'polypeptide(L)'
;LDPYKEKLIAGSLCSKKTPVRARVVAVMDGKLPRRGLRLIISATRTLLQGQIHELIVTDEEDAAPGKTVNRIAYVCFFELEKGGVVAKGDKVTLQGKAIGEIVGFDETHTPNHLNVVIKSSKRKSGKEMGVELGDRLIIG
;
A
#
# COMPACT_ATOMS: atom_id res chain seq x y z
N LEU A 1 24.69 -12.36 -9.35
CA LEU A 1 23.47 -12.87 -8.76
C LEU A 1 22.96 -11.92 -7.68
N ASP A 2 21.68 -11.59 -7.71
CA ASP A 2 21.08 -10.72 -6.71
C ASP A 2 20.54 -11.57 -5.55
N PRO A 3 21.24 -11.61 -4.41
CA PRO A 3 20.79 -12.44 -3.29
C PRO A 3 19.45 -11.98 -2.71
N TYR A 4 19.15 -10.69 -2.83
CA TYR A 4 17.90 -10.14 -2.36
C TYR A 4 16.72 -10.70 -3.17
N LYS A 5 16.88 -10.76 -4.48
CA LYS A 5 15.87 -11.30 -5.38
C LYS A 5 15.59 -12.76 -5.08
N GLU A 6 16.64 -13.56 -4.85
CA GLU A 6 16.49 -14.96 -4.49
C GLU A 6 15.78 -15.13 -3.16
N LYS A 7 16.12 -14.32 -2.17
CA LYS A 7 15.49 -14.40 -0.85
C LYS A 7 14.03 -14.03 -0.90
N LEU A 8 13.67 -13.07 -1.72
CA LEU A 8 12.27 -12.72 -1.91
C LEU A 8 11.49 -13.86 -2.55
N ILE A 9 12.08 -14.53 -3.52
CA ILE A 9 11.47 -15.69 -4.15
C ILE A 9 11.25 -16.79 -3.12
N ALA A 10 12.24 -17.01 -2.25
CA ALA A 10 12.14 -17.99 -1.18
C ALA A 10 11.13 -17.61 -0.11
N GLY A 11 10.76 -16.33 -0.02
CA GLY A 11 9.79 -15.85 0.96
C GLY A 11 10.31 -15.76 2.40
N SER A 12 11.44 -16.37 2.71
CA SER A 12 11.93 -16.46 4.08
C SER A 12 12.38 -15.11 4.64
N LEU A 13 12.88 -14.24 3.79
CA LEU A 13 13.36 -12.93 4.20
C LEU A 13 12.21 -12.03 4.65
N CYS A 14 11.12 -12.01 3.88
CA CYS A 14 9.98 -11.16 4.15
C CYS A 14 9.14 -11.64 5.34
N SER A 15 9.04 -12.95 5.56
CA SER A 15 8.20 -13.50 6.60
C SER A 15 8.67 -13.16 8.01
N LYS A 16 9.90 -12.67 8.16
CA LYS A 16 10.49 -12.38 9.47
C LYS A 16 10.64 -10.89 9.76
N LYS A 17 10.16 -10.03 8.89
CA LYS A 17 10.27 -8.60 9.14
C LYS A 17 9.20 -8.13 10.13
N THR A 18 9.50 -7.02 10.80
CA THR A 18 8.59 -6.40 11.74
C THR A 18 7.51 -5.61 11.00
N PRO A 19 6.25 -5.69 11.43
CA PRO A 19 5.19 -4.88 10.82
C PRO A 19 5.45 -3.38 10.94
N VAL A 20 5.01 -2.65 9.93
CA VAL A 20 5.02 -1.19 9.90
C VAL A 20 3.73 -0.67 10.48
N ARG A 21 3.79 0.40 11.28
CA ARG A 21 2.61 0.99 11.92
C ARG A 21 2.47 2.45 11.53
N ALA A 22 1.25 2.83 11.25
CA ALA A 22 0.91 4.19 10.84
C ALA A 22 -0.47 4.57 11.38
N ARG A 23 -0.79 5.85 11.23
CA ARG A 23 -2.13 6.36 11.56
C ARG A 23 -2.65 7.20 10.42
N VAL A 24 -3.96 7.21 10.25
CA VAL A 24 -4.61 7.99 9.21
C VAL A 24 -4.55 9.48 9.57
N VAL A 25 -4.06 10.29 8.64
CA VAL A 25 -3.98 11.74 8.82
C VAL A 25 -4.88 12.51 7.84
N ALA A 26 -5.40 11.84 6.82
CA ALA A 26 -6.39 12.42 5.92
C ALA A 26 -7.23 11.29 5.34
N VAL A 27 -8.54 11.45 5.35
CA VAL A 27 -9.47 10.49 4.77
C VAL A 27 -9.78 10.93 3.36
N MET A 28 -9.67 10.01 2.41
CA MET A 28 -9.91 10.33 1.01
C MET A 28 -11.25 9.77 0.55
N ASP A 29 -11.80 10.41 -0.46
CA ASP A 29 -13.03 9.96 -1.12
C ASP A 29 -12.82 10.08 -2.61
N GLY A 30 -13.42 9.20 -3.37
CA GLY A 30 -13.28 9.24 -4.81
C GLY A 30 -12.80 7.93 -5.38
N LYS A 31 -13.31 7.64 -6.57
CA LYS A 31 -12.96 6.44 -7.32
C LYS A 31 -12.82 6.82 -8.79
N LEU A 32 -11.89 6.18 -9.47
CA LEU A 32 -11.65 6.41 -10.88
C LEU A 32 -11.66 5.06 -11.62
N PRO A 33 -12.34 4.99 -12.79
CA PRO A 33 -12.35 3.75 -13.56
C PRO A 33 -11.15 3.60 -14.49
N ARG A 34 -10.42 4.69 -14.76
CA ARG A 34 -9.30 4.71 -15.72
C ARG A 34 -8.19 5.63 -15.25
N ARG A 35 -7.63 5.35 -14.09
CA ARG A 35 -6.58 6.21 -13.54
C ARG A 35 -5.27 6.11 -14.32
N GLY A 36 -4.96 4.94 -14.89
CA GLY A 36 -3.68 4.73 -15.55
C GLY A 36 -2.50 4.77 -14.58
N LEU A 37 -2.69 4.22 -13.40
CA LEU A 37 -1.68 4.22 -12.36
C LEU A 37 -0.62 3.16 -12.69
N ARG A 38 0.64 3.58 -12.86
CA ARG A 38 1.68 2.64 -13.24
C ARG A 38 2.49 2.21 -12.03
N LEU A 39 2.43 0.92 -11.71
CA LEU A 39 3.20 0.37 -10.61
C LEU A 39 4.65 0.20 -11.02
N ILE A 40 5.58 0.62 -10.15
CA ILE A 40 7.01 0.44 -10.41
C ILE A 40 7.36 -1.04 -10.36
N ILE A 41 8.54 -1.38 -10.91
CA ILE A 41 8.98 -2.78 -10.98
C ILE A 41 9.38 -3.31 -9.59
N SER A 42 9.88 -2.43 -8.71
CA SER A 42 10.30 -2.85 -7.37
C SER A 42 9.12 -3.40 -6.57
N ALA A 43 9.33 -4.56 -5.96
CA ALA A 43 8.32 -5.22 -5.12
C ALA A 43 8.38 -4.76 -3.66
N THR A 44 9.34 -3.92 -3.30
CA THR A 44 9.55 -3.48 -1.92
C THR A 44 9.82 -1.99 -1.86
N ARG A 45 9.49 -1.39 -0.72
CA ARG A 45 9.84 -0.01 -0.41
C ARG A 45 10.16 0.11 1.08
N THR A 46 11.10 0.99 1.41
CA THR A 46 11.36 1.37 2.78
C THR A 46 10.55 2.60 3.10
N LEU A 47 9.77 2.53 4.18
CA LEU A 47 8.98 3.67 4.67
C LEU A 47 9.58 4.09 6.01
N LEU A 48 9.83 5.38 6.17
CA LEU A 48 10.51 5.90 7.35
C LEU A 48 9.53 6.55 8.32
N GLN A 49 9.84 6.46 9.61
CA GLN A 49 9.07 7.11 10.66
C GLN A 49 8.89 8.60 10.34
N GLY A 50 7.68 9.11 10.52
CA GLY A 50 7.34 10.50 10.27
C GLY A 50 6.98 10.83 8.84
N GLN A 51 7.22 9.92 7.88
CA GLN A 51 6.80 10.15 6.51
C GLN A 51 5.29 9.98 6.37
N ILE A 52 4.72 10.69 5.41
CA ILE A 52 3.30 10.57 5.07
C ILE A 52 3.21 10.06 3.64
N HIS A 53 2.40 9.02 3.45
CA HIS A 53 2.18 8.41 2.14
C HIS A 53 0.69 8.16 1.93
N GLU A 54 0.31 7.81 0.70
CA GLU A 54 -1.09 7.59 0.34
C GLU A 54 -1.38 6.11 0.12
N LEU A 55 -2.56 5.66 0.56
CA LEU A 55 -3.06 4.32 0.35
C LEU A 55 -4.15 4.34 -0.71
N ILE A 56 -4.00 3.52 -1.74
CA ILE A 56 -4.94 3.39 -2.85
C ILE A 56 -5.33 1.92 -2.96
N VAL A 57 -6.60 1.65 -3.24
CA VAL A 57 -7.09 0.28 -3.41
C VAL A 57 -7.55 0.03 -4.85
N THR A 58 -7.28 -1.16 -5.35
CA THR A 58 -7.78 -1.64 -6.64
C THR A 58 -8.45 -2.99 -6.47
N ASP A 59 -9.41 -3.29 -7.35
CA ASP A 59 -10.02 -4.61 -7.45
C ASP A 59 -9.50 -5.40 -8.65
N GLU A 60 -8.47 -4.90 -9.34
CA GLU A 60 -7.90 -5.59 -10.49
C GLU A 60 -7.06 -6.78 -10.04
N GLU A 61 -7.49 -7.96 -10.45
CA GLU A 61 -6.88 -9.22 -10.02
C GLU A 61 -5.44 -9.39 -10.48
N ASP A 62 -5.09 -8.82 -11.62
CA ASP A 62 -3.76 -8.94 -12.21
C ASP A 62 -2.81 -7.81 -11.81
N ALA A 63 -3.22 -6.93 -10.90
CA ALA A 63 -2.36 -5.85 -10.42
C ALA A 63 -1.08 -6.42 -9.81
N ALA A 64 0.06 -5.92 -10.27
CA ALA A 64 1.38 -6.40 -9.88
C ALA A 64 2.44 -5.36 -10.27
N PRO A 65 3.66 -5.45 -9.72
CA PRO A 65 4.74 -4.57 -10.13
C PRO A 65 4.93 -4.55 -11.64
N GLY A 66 5.11 -3.36 -12.21
CA GLY A 66 5.26 -3.16 -13.65
C GLY A 66 3.96 -3.08 -14.44
N LYS A 67 2.83 -3.34 -13.81
CA LYS A 67 1.52 -3.28 -14.47
C LYS A 67 0.90 -1.90 -14.32
N THR A 68 -0.03 -1.58 -15.24
CA THR A 68 -0.87 -0.38 -15.14
C THR A 68 -2.20 -0.78 -14.50
N VAL A 69 -2.64 0.02 -13.53
CA VAL A 69 -3.89 -0.20 -12.81
C VAL A 69 -4.83 0.95 -13.14
N ASN A 70 -6.04 0.64 -13.53
CA ASN A 70 -7.04 1.63 -13.94
C ASN A 70 -8.13 1.86 -12.91
N ARG A 71 -8.74 0.79 -12.39
CA ARG A 71 -9.83 0.92 -11.43
C ARG A 71 -9.26 1.08 -10.03
N ILE A 72 -9.41 2.28 -9.47
CA ILE A 72 -8.88 2.57 -8.13
C ILE A 72 -9.91 3.30 -7.28
N ALA A 73 -9.67 3.26 -5.97
CA ALA A 73 -10.33 4.12 -5.00
C ALA A 73 -9.27 4.68 -4.08
N TYR A 74 -9.43 5.95 -3.72
CA TYR A 74 -8.51 6.64 -2.80
C TYR A 74 -8.97 6.38 -1.37
N VAL A 75 -8.06 5.88 -0.52
CA VAL A 75 -8.41 5.49 0.85
C VAL A 75 -8.02 6.56 1.86
N CYS A 76 -6.74 6.86 1.99
CA CYS A 76 -6.27 7.78 3.01
C CYS A 76 -4.83 8.18 2.77
N PHE A 77 -4.42 9.27 3.45
CA PHE A 77 -3.01 9.51 3.74
C PHE A 77 -2.72 9.00 5.14
N PHE A 78 -1.55 8.45 5.34
CA PHE A 78 -1.13 7.88 6.63
C PHE A 78 0.28 8.34 6.98
N GLU A 79 0.49 8.57 8.26
CA GLU A 79 1.80 8.95 8.80
C GLU A 79 2.43 7.77 9.51
N LEU A 80 3.68 7.47 9.17
CA LEU A 80 4.42 6.35 9.76
C LEU A 80 4.79 6.65 11.21
N GLU A 81 4.29 5.83 12.13
CA GLU A 81 4.70 5.86 13.54
C GLU A 81 5.91 4.95 13.76
N LYS A 82 5.96 3.86 13.03
CA LYS A 82 7.11 2.96 13.03
C LYS A 82 7.38 2.55 11.60
N GLY A 83 8.55 2.95 11.08
CA GLY A 83 8.96 2.63 9.74
C GLY A 83 9.47 1.20 9.59
N GLY A 84 9.80 0.85 8.36
CA GLY A 84 10.32 -0.46 8.01
C GLY A 84 10.15 -0.74 6.54
N VAL A 85 10.35 -1.99 6.17
CA VAL A 85 10.23 -2.45 4.79
C VAL A 85 8.82 -2.99 4.56
N VAL A 86 8.18 -2.51 3.50
CA VAL A 86 6.90 -3.05 3.04
C VAL A 86 7.11 -3.72 1.69
N ALA A 87 6.34 -4.76 1.39
CA ALA A 87 6.55 -5.58 0.21
C ALA A 87 5.22 -6.02 -0.38
N LYS A 88 5.25 -6.31 -1.69
CA LYS A 88 4.14 -6.97 -2.34
C LYS A 88 3.72 -8.22 -1.55
N GLY A 89 2.42 -8.38 -1.36
CA GLY A 89 1.86 -9.48 -0.58
C GLY A 89 1.67 -9.18 0.88
N ASP A 90 2.23 -8.09 1.40
CA ASP A 90 2.00 -7.70 2.78
C ASP A 90 0.53 -7.37 3.00
N LYS A 91 -0.02 -7.87 4.08
CA LYS A 91 -1.40 -7.55 4.45
C LYS A 91 -1.47 -6.17 5.07
N VAL A 92 -2.55 -5.46 4.75
CA VAL A 92 -2.84 -4.16 5.33
C VAL A 92 -4.09 -4.28 6.18
N THR A 93 -3.99 -3.89 7.43
CA THR A 93 -5.13 -3.88 8.36
C THR A 93 -5.40 -2.47 8.82
N LEU A 94 -6.68 -2.15 8.97
CA LEU A 94 -7.15 -0.86 9.47
C LEU A 94 -8.02 -1.13 10.68
N GLN A 95 -7.64 -0.59 11.83
CA GLN A 95 -8.34 -0.85 13.11
C GLN A 95 -8.56 -2.34 13.34
N GLY A 96 -7.53 -3.14 13.05
CA GLY A 96 -7.56 -4.59 13.25
C GLY A 96 -8.29 -5.39 12.18
N LYS A 97 -8.85 -4.74 11.16
CA LYS A 97 -9.59 -5.41 10.10
C LYS A 97 -8.76 -5.42 8.82
N ALA A 98 -8.60 -6.58 8.19
CA ALA A 98 -7.88 -6.69 6.93
C ALA A 98 -8.64 -5.98 5.82
N ILE A 99 -7.95 -5.09 5.09
CA ILE A 99 -8.56 -4.33 4.00
C ILE A 99 -7.93 -4.63 2.64
N GLY A 100 -6.87 -5.41 2.60
CA GLY A 100 -6.24 -5.81 1.35
C GLY A 100 -4.79 -6.20 1.54
N GLU A 101 -4.13 -6.45 0.41
CA GLU A 101 -2.69 -6.76 0.39
C GLU A 101 -1.97 -5.91 -0.65
N ILE A 102 -0.73 -5.58 -0.40
CA ILE A 102 0.06 -4.75 -1.31
C ILE A 102 0.28 -5.48 -2.62
N VAL A 103 0.05 -4.77 -3.73
CA VAL A 103 0.34 -5.26 -5.08
C VAL A 103 1.46 -4.48 -5.75
N GLY A 104 1.80 -3.31 -5.24
CA GLY A 104 2.89 -2.51 -5.77
C GLY A 104 2.83 -1.07 -5.31
N PHE A 105 3.68 -0.27 -5.93
CA PHE A 105 3.88 1.13 -5.56
C PHE A 105 3.87 2.00 -6.79
N ASP A 106 3.36 3.22 -6.67
CA ASP A 106 3.38 4.21 -7.73
C ASP A 106 4.11 5.45 -7.25
N GLU A 107 5.02 5.96 -8.08
CA GLU A 107 5.90 7.07 -7.73
C GLU A 107 5.52 8.37 -8.42
N THR A 108 4.29 8.48 -8.95
CA THR A 108 3.84 9.68 -9.67
C THR A 108 4.07 10.96 -8.87
N HIS A 109 3.87 10.91 -7.56
CA HIS A 109 3.93 12.09 -6.69
C HIS A 109 5.22 12.18 -5.86
N THR A 110 6.21 11.33 -6.13
CA THR A 110 7.50 11.47 -5.45
C THR A 110 8.24 12.70 -5.95
N PRO A 111 9.03 13.38 -5.13
CA PRO A 111 9.39 13.01 -3.76
C PRO A 111 8.37 13.41 -2.69
N ASN A 112 7.22 13.98 -3.06
CA ASN A 112 6.22 14.43 -2.07
C ASN A 112 5.70 13.25 -1.24
N HIS A 113 5.17 12.24 -1.91
CA HIS A 113 4.70 11.03 -1.23
C HIS A 113 4.66 9.86 -2.22
N LEU A 114 4.66 8.66 -1.66
CA LEU A 114 4.51 7.42 -2.40
C LEU A 114 3.04 7.00 -2.38
N ASN A 115 2.58 6.37 -3.44
CA ASN A 115 1.28 5.70 -3.45
C ASN A 115 1.50 4.22 -3.19
N VAL A 116 0.98 3.72 -2.08
CA VAL A 116 0.97 2.30 -1.74
C VAL A 116 -0.34 1.73 -2.25
N VAL A 117 -0.26 0.77 -3.17
CA VAL A 117 -1.45 0.22 -3.83
C VAL A 117 -1.74 -1.17 -3.29
N ILE A 118 -2.95 -1.35 -2.79
CA ILE A 118 -3.43 -2.64 -2.27
C ILE A 118 -4.54 -3.19 -3.15
N LYS A 119 -4.69 -4.50 -3.11
CA LYS A 119 -5.76 -5.21 -3.82
C LYS A 119 -6.80 -5.68 -2.83
N SER A 120 -8.07 -5.50 -3.18
CA SER A 120 -9.22 -6.00 -2.43
C SER A 120 -10.36 -6.27 -3.39
N SER A 121 -11.20 -7.24 -3.09
CA SER A 121 -12.41 -7.50 -3.88
C SER A 121 -13.41 -6.33 -3.80
N LYS A 122 -13.28 -5.49 -2.78
CA LYS A 122 -14.14 -4.32 -2.56
C LYS A 122 -13.35 -3.05 -2.83
N ARG A 123 -13.66 -2.40 -3.95
CA ARG A 123 -13.01 -1.14 -4.32
C ARG A 123 -13.80 0.02 -3.73
N LYS A 124 -13.51 0.32 -2.46
CA LYS A 124 -14.17 1.39 -1.71
C LYS A 124 -13.18 2.48 -1.35
N SER A 125 -13.66 3.73 -1.38
CA SER A 125 -12.86 4.87 -0.89
C SER A 125 -12.77 4.82 0.64
N GLY A 126 -11.88 5.64 1.21
CA GLY A 126 -11.75 5.74 2.65
C GLY A 126 -13.06 6.15 3.31
N LYS A 127 -13.74 7.13 2.71
CA LYS A 127 -15.05 7.57 3.21
C LYS A 127 -16.07 6.43 3.17
N GLU A 128 -16.12 5.67 2.08
CA GLU A 128 -17.04 4.55 1.95
C GLU A 128 -16.74 3.43 2.95
N MET A 129 -15.49 3.23 3.31
CA MET A 129 -15.08 2.25 4.31
C MET A 129 -15.35 2.70 5.74
N GLY A 130 -15.65 3.98 5.96
CA GLY A 130 -15.80 4.53 7.29
C GLY A 130 -14.47 4.83 7.99
N VAL A 131 -13.42 5.05 7.22
CA VAL A 131 -12.10 5.43 7.77
C VAL A 131 -12.21 6.76 8.50
N GLU A 132 -11.54 6.86 9.64
CA GLU A 132 -11.55 8.09 10.45
C GLU A 132 -10.11 8.56 10.72
N LEU A 133 -9.97 9.87 10.99
CA LEU A 133 -8.68 10.43 11.38
C LEU A 133 -8.17 9.74 12.63
N GLY A 134 -6.89 9.41 12.64
CA GLY A 134 -6.28 8.71 13.77
C GLY A 134 -6.42 7.21 13.75
N ASP A 135 -7.17 6.64 12.80
CA ASP A 135 -7.29 5.19 12.68
C ASP A 135 -5.91 4.55 12.51
N ARG A 136 -5.74 3.39 13.16
CA ARG A 136 -4.49 2.66 13.14
C ARG A 136 -4.37 1.79 11.89
N LEU A 137 -3.26 1.96 11.17
CA LEU A 137 -2.95 1.19 9.97
C LEU A 137 -1.70 0.35 10.25
N ILE A 138 -1.77 -0.95 9.95
CA ILE A 138 -0.64 -1.85 10.10
C ILE A 138 -0.39 -2.55 8.78
N ILE A 139 0.88 -2.59 8.37
CA ILE A 139 1.31 -3.26 7.14
C ILE A 139 2.30 -4.36 7.51
N GLY A 140 1.94 -5.57 7.17
CA GLY A 140 2.80 -6.70 7.45
C GLY A 140 2.17 -7.86 8.16
#